data_d338a03f30dd435d8d2f3189ed376982
#
_entry.id   d338a03f30dd435d8d2f3189ed376982
#
_cell.length_a   1.000
_cell.length_b   1.000
_cell.length_c   1.000
_cell.angle_alpha   90.00
_cell.angle_beta   90.00
_cell.angle_gamma   90.00
#
_symmetry.space_group_name_H-M   'P 1'
#
loop_
_entity.id
_entity.type
_entity.pdbx_description
1 polymer ?
#
loop_
_entity_poly.entity_id
_entity_poly.type
_entity_poly.pdbx_seq_one_letter_code
_entity_poly.pdbx_strand_id
1 'polypeptide(L)'
;MEKKIIYISSMGGHLKELLALKKSMKHFKSYIVTEKTDATSFLKDLQKTKIDKSNNKYNINNDNDNDTFFEEVYYLPYGTKKNIFKYIFIFLMMIFKSIYILLKIRPKAIVTTGTHTAVPICYIGKIFGVKVVYIETFANITTKTLAGKIIYPIADKFIVQWESMKKLYPKSEYFGGVF
;
A
#
# COMPACT_ATOMS: atom_id res chain seq x y z
N MET A 1 -21.22 8.70 -1.47
CA MET A 1 -20.27 8.23 -0.45
C MET A 1 -18.89 8.18 -1.06
N GLU A 2 -17.94 8.81 -0.42
CA GLU A 2 -16.54 8.86 -0.84
C GLU A 2 -15.88 7.47 -0.77
N LYS A 3 -15.17 7.08 -1.84
CA LYS A 3 -14.57 5.74 -1.93
C LYS A 3 -13.34 5.65 -1.04
N LYS A 4 -13.32 4.69 -0.13
CA LYS A 4 -12.18 4.38 0.74
C LYS A 4 -11.24 3.43 0.03
N ILE A 5 -9.94 3.76 0.02
CA ILE A 5 -8.89 2.95 -0.60
C ILE A 5 -7.76 2.74 0.40
N ILE A 6 -7.28 1.51 0.50
CA ILE A 6 -6.07 1.17 1.24
C ILE A 6 -4.90 1.15 0.27
N TYR A 7 -3.82 1.84 0.63
CA TYR A 7 -2.54 1.82 -0.05
C TYR A 7 -1.53 1.12 0.86
N ILE A 8 -0.98 -0.01 0.41
CA ILE A 8 -0.09 -0.83 1.23
C ILE A 8 1.22 -1.15 0.53
N SER A 9 2.31 -0.99 1.28
CA SER A 9 3.64 -1.47 0.90
C SER A 9 4.51 -1.70 2.13
N SER A 10 5.65 -2.39 1.98
CA SER A 10 6.70 -2.39 2.99
C SER A 10 7.50 -1.08 2.93
N MET A 11 8.36 -0.88 3.92
CA MET A 11 9.31 0.23 3.93
C MET A 11 10.29 0.19 2.74
N GLY A 12 11.01 1.30 2.52
CA GLY A 12 12.05 1.40 1.50
C GLY A 12 11.54 1.82 0.13
N GLY A 13 12.11 1.25 -0.96
CA GLY A 13 11.78 1.60 -2.34
C GLY A 13 10.29 1.46 -2.67
N HIS A 14 9.66 0.38 -2.24
CA HIS A 14 8.24 0.15 -2.45
C HIS A 14 7.35 1.21 -1.80
N LEU A 15 7.72 1.70 -0.60
CA LEU A 15 6.99 2.81 0.02
C LEU A 15 7.16 4.10 -0.78
N LYS A 16 8.38 4.37 -1.30
CA LYS A 16 8.61 5.54 -2.17
C LYS A 16 7.77 5.47 -3.44
N GLU A 17 7.72 4.30 -4.08
CA GLU A 17 6.87 4.05 -5.24
C GLU A 17 5.38 4.27 -4.90
N LEU A 18 4.92 3.76 -3.74
CA LEU A 18 3.54 3.96 -3.29
C LEU A 18 3.23 5.44 -3.07
N LEU A 19 4.13 6.18 -2.42
CA LEU A 19 3.97 7.61 -2.13
C LEU A 19 4.04 8.50 -3.39
N ALA A 20 4.65 8.02 -4.48
CA ALA A 20 4.59 8.72 -5.76
C ALA A 20 3.16 8.82 -6.30
N LEU A 21 2.24 7.96 -5.84
CA LEU A 21 0.82 8.01 -6.16
C LEU A 21 0.04 9.08 -5.38
N LYS A 22 0.72 9.97 -4.62
CA LYS A 22 0.07 10.98 -3.75
C LYS A 22 -1.01 11.80 -4.47
N LYS A 23 -0.80 12.14 -5.74
CA LYS A 23 -1.80 12.87 -6.54
C LYS A 23 -3.10 12.07 -6.69
N SER A 24 -3.01 10.77 -6.96
CA SER A 24 -4.18 9.88 -7.06
C SER A 24 -4.82 9.64 -5.70
N MET A 25 -4.04 9.57 -4.62
CA MET A 25 -4.55 9.39 -3.26
C MET A 25 -5.46 10.54 -2.81
N LYS A 26 -5.19 11.78 -3.25
CA LYS A 26 -6.01 12.97 -2.92
C LYS A 26 -7.46 12.90 -3.41
N HIS A 27 -7.75 12.06 -4.42
CA HIS A 27 -9.12 11.90 -4.98
C HIS A 27 -10.00 10.91 -4.19
N PHE A 28 -9.46 10.28 -3.16
CA PHE A 28 -10.14 9.23 -2.39
C PHE A 28 -9.91 9.42 -0.89
N LYS A 29 -10.75 8.79 -0.07
CA LYS A 29 -10.40 8.55 1.34
C LYS A 29 -9.31 7.50 1.42
N SER A 30 -8.08 7.94 1.41
CA SER A 30 -6.88 7.11 1.33
C SER A 30 -6.35 6.75 2.71
N TYR A 31 -6.02 5.49 2.90
CA TYR A 31 -5.44 4.95 4.13
C TYR A 31 -4.12 4.28 3.79
N ILE A 32 -3.07 4.58 4.53
CA ILE A 32 -1.76 3.95 4.33
C ILE A 32 -1.61 2.79 5.31
N VAL A 33 -1.14 1.65 4.81
CA VAL A 33 -0.75 0.49 5.62
C VAL A 33 0.70 0.17 5.32
N THR A 34 1.53 0.08 6.35
CA THR A 34 2.96 -0.24 6.19
C THR A 34 3.50 -0.94 7.43
N GLU A 35 4.76 -1.34 7.41
CA GLU A 35 5.44 -1.93 8.57
C GLU A 35 5.82 -0.87 9.59
N LYS A 36 5.79 -1.23 10.88
CA LYS A 36 6.24 -0.36 11.97
C LYS A 36 7.76 -0.41 12.07
N THR A 37 8.42 0.63 11.58
CA THR A 37 9.89 0.80 11.64
C THR A 37 10.21 2.29 11.82
N ASP A 38 11.45 2.60 12.19
CA ASP A 38 11.90 4.00 12.30
C ASP A 38 11.80 4.72 10.94
N ALA A 39 12.10 3.99 9.84
CA ALA A 39 12.01 4.52 8.48
C ALA A 39 10.58 4.88 8.03
N THR A 40 9.54 4.47 8.77
CA THR A 40 8.13 4.76 8.45
C THR A 40 7.47 5.69 9.48
N SER A 41 8.20 6.11 10.51
CA SER A 41 7.67 6.95 11.60
C SER A 41 7.19 8.31 11.12
N PHE A 42 7.84 8.89 10.10
CA PHE A 42 7.48 10.17 9.51
C PHE A 42 6.02 10.25 9.02
N LEU A 43 5.42 9.12 8.66
CA LEU A 43 4.01 9.08 8.24
C LEU A 43 3.06 9.48 9.37
N LYS A 44 3.41 9.16 10.63
CA LYS A 44 2.64 9.62 11.81
C LYS A 44 2.74 11.13 12.00
N ASP A 45 3.90 11.69 11.75
CA ASP A 45 4.11 13.12 11.92
C ASP A 45 3.35 13.90 10.84
N LEU A 46 3.33 13.40 9.59
CA LEU A 46 2.47 13.92 8.54
C LEU A 46 0.98 13.87 8.94
N GLN A 47 0.53 12.76 9.54
CA GLN A 47 -0.87 12.63 10.00
C GLN A 47 -1.20 13.62 11.11
N LYS A 48 -0.30 13.85 12.08
CA LYS A 48 -0.50 14.83 13.16
C LYS A 48 -0.65 16.25 12.60
N THR A 49 0.18 16.63 11.64
CA THR A 49 0.11 17.95 10.99
C THR A 49 -1.26 18.22 10.37
N LYS A 50 -1.93 17.18 9.83
CA LYS A 50 -3.30 17.29 9.32
C LYS A 50 -4.30 17.63 10.44
N ILE A 51 -4.20 16.94 11.57
CA ILE A 51 -5.10 17.10 12.72
C ILE A 51 -4.95 18.51 13.29
N ASP A 52 -3.72 18.99 13.44
CA ASP A 52 -3.43 20.33 13.99
C ASP A 52 -3.93 21.43 13.04
N LYS A 53 -3.75 21.29 11.72
CA LYS A 53 -4.29 22.22 10.72
C LYS A 53 -5.81 22.23 10.69
N SER A 54 -6.47 21.08 10.89
CA SER A 54 -7.95 21.00 10.91
C SER A 54 -8.56 21.65 12.16
N ASN A 55 -7.82 21.66 13.27
CA ASN A 55 -8.22 22.30 14.53
C ASN A 55 -7.94 23.80 14.53
N ASN A 56 -6.96 24.29 13.75
CA ASN A 56 -6.66 25.70 13.56
C ASN A 56 -7.33 26.24 12.28
N LYS A 57 -8.49 26.83 12.42
CA LYS A 57 -9.33 27.40 11.35
C LYS A 57 -8.73 28.63 10.63
N TYR A 58 -7.50 29.02 10.95
CA TYR A 58 -6.81 30.19 10.39
C TYR A 58 -5.48 29.77 9.77
N ASN A 59 -5.47 29.55 8.47
CA ASN A 59 -4.42 29.79 7.47
C ASN A 59 -4.60 28.86 6.26
N ILE A 60 -5.58 29.19 5.45
CA ILE A 60 -5.71 28.64 4.09
C ILE A 60 -5.03 29.67 3.18
N ASN A 61 -3.75 29.49 2.89
CA ASN A 61 -3.05 30.00 1.72
C ASN A 61 -1.57 29.62 1.83
N ASN A 62 -1.26 28.35 1.55
CA ASN A 62 0.05 27.96 1.06
C ASN A 62 -0.07 26.56 0.47
N ASP A 63 0.02 26.45 -0.84
CA ASP A 63 0.25 25.23 -1.62
C ASP A 63 1.65 24.64 -1.30
N ASN A 64 1.90 24.35 -0.03
CA ASN A 64 3.11 23.66 0.38
C ASN A 64 2.90 22.16 0.21
N ASP A 65 3.85 21.51 -0.43
CA ASP A 65 3.98 20.06 -0.72
C ASP A 65 3.80 19.13 0.51
N ASN A 66 3.51 19.70 1.69
CA ASN A 66 3.26 19.06 2.99
C ASN A 66 1.78 18.76 3.27
N ASP A 67 0.88 18.92 2.31
CA ASP A 67 -0.52 18.59 2.51
C ASP A 67 -0.70 17.07 2.62
N THR A 68 -1.26 16.65 3.76
CA THR A 68 -1.52 15.25 4.02
C THR A 68 -2.52 14.70 3.02
N PHE A 69 -2.11 13.72 2.23
CA PHE A 69 -2.86 13.10 1.14
C PHE A 69 -3.53 11.78 1.54
N PHE A 70 -3.55 11.47 2.83
CA PHE A 70 -4.20 10.28 3.40
C PHE A 70 -4.90 10.62 4.73
N GLU A 71 -5.85 9.77 5.15
CA GLU A 71 -6.62 9.96 6.38
C GLU A 71 -5.89 9.45 7.62
N GLU A 72 -5.43 8.19 7.56
CA GLU A 72 -4.82 7.51 8.70
C GLU A 72 -3.76 6.52 8.22
N VAL A 73 -2.70 6.32 9.02
CA VAL A 73 -1.69 5.30 8.80
C VAL A 73 -1.86 4.15 9.79
N TYR A 74 -1.86 2.93 9.27
CA TYR A 74 -1.89 1.69 10.05
C TYR A 74 -0.55 0.96 9.95
N TYR A 75 -0.09 0.43 11.05
CA TYR A 75 1.18 -0.26 11.11
C TYR A 75 0.99 -1.75 11.33
N LEU A 76 1.58 -2.55 10.45
CA LEU A 76 1.74 -4.00 10.60
C LEU A 76 3.06 -4.31 11.33
N PRO A 77 3.17 -5.47 12.00
CA PRO A 77 4.44 -5.87 12.60
C PRO A 77 5.49 -6.12 11.52
N TYR A 78 6.72 -5.68 11.81
CA TYR A 78 7.86 -5.96 10.94
C TYR A 78 8.45 -7.33 11.24
N GLY A 79 8.63 -8.16 10.22
CA GLY A 79 9.21 -9.50 10.35
C GLY A 79 10.42 -9.70 9.44
N THR A 80 11.51 -10.19 10.02
CA THR A 80 12.67 -10.64 9.26
C THR A 80 12.69 -12.18 9.17
N LYS A 81 13.18 -12.72 8.05
CA LYS A 81 13.28 -14.17 7.82
C LYS A 81 14.43 -14.86 8.60
N LYS A 82 15.13 -14.14 9.49
CA LYS A 82 16.26 -14.69 10.25
C LYS A 82 15.87 -15.84 11.18
N ASN A 83 14.66 -15.83 11.72
CA ASN A 83 14.13 -16.90 12.56
C ASN A 83 12.74 -17.28 12.05
N ILE A 84 12.63 -18.50 11.52
CA ILE A 84 11.41 -18.98 10.85
C ILE A 84 10.21 -19.06 11.81
N PHE A 85 10.39 -19.52 13.05
CA PHE A 85 9.30 -19.60 14.02
C PHE A 85 8.77 -18.21 14.40
N LYS A 86 9.68 -17.27 14.66
CA LYS A 86 9.32 -15.88 14.91
C LYS A 86 8.62 -15.25 13.72
N TYR A 87 9.10 -15.55 12.50
CA TYR A 87 8.49 -15.05 11.27
C TYR A 87 7.06 -15.58 11.08
N ILE A 88 6.80 -16.87 11.34
CA ILE A 88 5.45 -17.46 11.26
C ILE A 88 4.51 -16.75 12.25
N PHE A 89 4.95 -16.54 13.49
CA PHE A 89 4.15 -15.82 14.49
C PHE A 89 3.83 -14.38 14.05
N ILE A 90 4.81 -13.65 13.55
CA ILE A 90 4.63 -12.30 13.02
C ILE A 90 3.67 -12.32 11.83
N PHE A 91 3.76 -13.30 10.95
CA PHE A 91 2.87 -13.44 9.80
C PHE A 91 1.41 -13.70 10.22
N LEU A 92 1.19 -14.52 11.24
CA LEU A 92 -0.14 -14.70 11.84
C LEU A 92 -0.67 -13.39 12.43
N MET A 93 0.17 -12.63 13.14
CA MET A 93 -0.23 -11.29 13.61
C MET A 93 -0.57 -10.33 12.47
N MET A 94 0.13 -10.40 11.34
CA MET A 94 -0.21 -9.62 10.14
C MET A 94 -1.59 -9.99 9.62
N ILE A 95 -1.96 -11.29 9.61
CA ILE A 95 -3.29 -11.76 9.19
C ILE A 95 -4.37 -11.15 10.08
N PHE A 96 -4.26 -11.28 11.41
CA PHE A 96 -5.24 -10.72 12.35
C PHE A 96 -5.37 -9.21 12.24
N LYS A 97 -4.25 -8.49 12.14
CA LYS A 97 -4.27 -7.04 11.94
C LYS A 97 -4.89 -6.65 10.58
N SER A 98 -4.64 -7.42 9.54
CA SER A 98 -5.25 -7.18 8.22
C SER A 98 -6.77 -7.33 8.26
N ILE A 99 -7.28 -8.36 8.94
CA ILE A 99 -8.72 -8.53 9.17
C ILE A 99 -9.30 -7.31 9.92
N TYR A 100 -8.66 -6.91 11.02
CA TYR A 100 -9.09 -5.75 11.80
C TYR A 100 -9.16 -4.47 10.95
N ILE A 101 -8.09 -4.19 10.17
CA ILE A 101 -8.00 -3.01 9.30
C ILE A 101 -9.11 -3.03 8.24
N LEU A 102 -9.33 -4.18 7.59
CA LEU A 102 -10.36 -4.33 6.56
C LEU A 102 -11.78 -4.13 7.12
N LEU A 103 -12.08 -4.69 8.30
CA LEU A 103 -13.37 -4.53 8.95
C LEU A 103 -13.62 -3.09 9.41
N LYS A 104 -12.57 -2.40 9.92
CA LYS A 104 -12.64 -1.01 10.40
C LYS A 104 -12.82 -0.03 9.24
N ILE A 105 -12.02 -0.15 8.18
CA ILE A 105 -12.01 0.79 7.05
C ILE A 105 -13.14 0.48 6.07
N ARG A 106 -13.40 -0.80 5.80
CA ARG A 106 -14.30 -1.29 4.74
C ARG A 106 -13.97 -0.67 3.38
N PRO A 107 -12.75 -0.89 2.86
CA PRO A 107 -12.29 -0.27 1.63
C PRO A 107 -13.02 -0.85 0.41
N LYS A 108 -13.06 -0.09 -0.68
CA LYS A 108 -13.51 -0.57 -1.99
C LYS A 108 -12.36 -1.20 -2.80
N ALA A 109 -11.14 -0.75 -2.54
CA ALA A 109 -9.94 -1.29 -3.19
C ALA A 109 -8.72 -1.25 -2.28
N ILE A 110 -7.78 -2.14 -2.57
CA ILE A 110 -6.43 -2.18 -2.03
C ILE A 110 -5.48 -1.94 -3.20
N VAL A 111 -4.60 -0.96 -3.07
CA VAL A 111 -3.52 -0.66 -4.03
C VAL A 111 -2.20 -1.00 -3.37
N THR A 112 -1.35 -1.76 -4.04
CA THR A 112 -0.05 -2.16 -3.51
C THR A 112 1.05 -2.13 -4.55
N THR A 113 2.24 -1.71 -4.12
CA THR A 113 3.47 -1.82 -4.89
C THR A 113 4.27 -3.09 -4.53
N GLY A 114 3.64 -4.00 -3.77
CA GLY A 114 4.19 -5.32 -3.48
C GLY A 114 4.72 -5.51 -2.08
N THR A 115 5.60 -6.49 -1.97
CA THR A 115 6.21 -7.12 -0.81
C THR A 115 5.32 -8.11 -0.06
N HIS A 116 5.96 -8.91 0.80
CA HIS A 116 5.30 -9.94 1.60
C HIS A 116 4.24 -9.37 2.58
N THR A 117 4.43 -8.12 3.01
CA THR A 117 3.51 -7.41 3.92
C THR A 117 2.13 -7.22 3.31
N ALA A 118 2.05 -7.05 1.99
CA ALA A 118 0.79 -6.84 1.28
C ALA A 118 0.00 -8.15 1.05
N VAL A 119 0.67 -9.31 1.08
CA VAL A 119 0.05 -10.58 0.73
C VAL A 119 -1.17 -10.90 1.61
N PRO A 120 -1.09 -10.87 2.96
CA PRO A 120 -2.24 -11.24 3.81
C PRO A 120 -3.46 -10.34 3.55
N ILE A 121 -3.28 -9.03 3.51
CA ILE A 121 -4.41 -8.09 3.36
C ILE A 121 -5.04 -8.17 1.97
N CYS A 122 -4.25 -8.46 0.91
CA CYS A 122 -4.78 -8.65 -0.44
C CYS A 122 -5.64 -9.90 -0.54
N TYR A 123 -5.20 -11.04 0.01
CA TYR A 123 -5.98 -12.28 0.02
C TYR A 123 -7.26 -12.15 0.84
N ILE A 124 -7.17 -11.63 2.06
CA ILE A 124 -8.32 -11.44 2.94
C ILE A 124 -9.28 -10.41 2.32
N GLY A 125 -8.75 -9.32 1.78
CA GLY A 125 -9.56 -8.32 1.07
C GLY A 125 -10.32 -8.92 -0.11
N LYS A 126 -9.68 -9.81 -0.87
CA LYS A 126 -10.33 -10.52 -1.98
C LYS A 126 -11.50 -11.39 -1.51
N ILE A 127 -11.32 -12.11 -0.39
CA ILE A 127 -12.41 -12.88 0.23
C ILE A 127 -13.58 -11.97 0.65
N PHE A 128 -13.29 -10.75 1.09
CA PHE A 128 -14.32 -9.75 1.46
C PHE A 128 -14.87 -8.96 0.26
N GLY A 129 -14.54 -9.34 -0.97
CA GLY A 129 -15.00 -8.67 -2.19
C GLY A 129 -14.33 -7.34 -2.49
N VAL A 130 -13.21 -7.03 -1.82
CA VAL A 130 -12.42 -5.82 -2.06
C VAL A 130 -11.59 -6.00 -3.33
N LYS A 131 -11.56 -4.97 -4.18
CA LYS A 131 -10.73 -4.98 -5.40
C LYS A 131 -9.24 -4.88 -5.06
N VAL A 132 -8.42 -5.66 -5.75
CA VAL A 132 -6.96 -5.68 -5.57
C VAL A 132 -6.29 -5.14 -6.82
N VAL A 133 -5.56 -4.04 -6.66
CA VAL A 133 -4.72 -3.42 -7.69
C VAL A 133 -3.26 -3.59 -7.29
N TYR A 134 -2.53 -4.34 -8.08
CA TYR A 134 -1.10 -4.54 -7.87
C TYR A 134 -0.29 -3.77 -8.91
N ILE A 135 0.70 -3.03 -8.46
CA ILE A 135 1.66 -2.32 -9.32
C ILE A 135 3.03 -2.96 -9.08
N GLU A 136 3.59 -3.58 -10.12
CA GLU A 136 4.92 -4.19 -10.02
C GLU A 136 5.98 -3.11 -9.85
N THR A 137 7.03 -3.41 -9.08
CA THR A 137 8.11 -2.45 -8.84
C THR A 137 8.84 -2.07 -10.12
N PHE A 138 9.25 -0.81 -10.21
CA PHE A 138 10.07 -0.31 -11.30
C PHE A 138 11.45 -0.99 -11.38
N ALA A 139 11.94 -1.49 -10.24
CA ALA A 139 13.24 -2.14 -10.15
C ALA A 139 13.32 -3.49 -10.90
N ASN A 140 12.18 -4.12 -11.22
CA ASN A 140 12.16 -5.41 -11.91
C ASN A 140 11.78 -5.27 -13.38
N ILE A 141 12.74 -5.57 -14.25
CA ILE A 141 12.57 -5.45 -15.70
C ILE A 141 12.36 -6.81 -16.38
N THR A 142 12.94 -7.87 -15.81
CA THR A 142 13.03 -9.20 -16.46
C THR A 142 12.63 -10.36 -15.56
N THR A 143 12.33 -10.10 -14.27
CA THR A 143 12.01 -11.15 -13.30
C THR A 143 10.75 -10.81 -12.52
N LYS A 144 9.99 -11.86 -12.13
CA LYS A 144 8.82 -11.69 -11.26
C LYS A 144 9.26 -11.53 -9.80
N THR A 145 8.71 -10.54 -9.09
CA THR A 145 8.82 -10.50 -7.63
C THR A 145 8.07 -11.67 -7.00
N LEU A 146 8.47 -12.08 -5.79
CA LEU A 146 7.74 -13.12 -5.06
C LEU A 146 6.29 -12.67 -4.74
N ALA A 147 6.13 -11.43 -4.30
CA ALA A 147 4.81 -10.87 -4.02
C ALA A 147 3.95 -10.80 -5.30
N GLY A 148 4.55 -10.37 -6.42
CA GLY A 148 3.89 -10.35 -7.71
C GLY A 148 3.41 -11.74 -8.14
N LYS A 149 4.25 -12.78 -8.00
CA LYS A 149 3.83 -14.17 -8.30
C LYS A 149 2.63 -14.62 -7.46
N ILE A 150 2.62 -14.27 -6.17
CA ILE A 150 1.58 -14.69 -5.23
C ILE A 150 0.28 -13.91 -5.46
N ILE A 151 0.35 -12.58 -5.69
CA ILE A 151 -0.84 -11.74 -5.80
C ILE A 151 -1.43 -11.75 -7.23
N TYR A 152 -0.62 -12.01 -8.26
CA TYR A 152 -1.07 -12.00 -9.66
C TYR A 152 -2.37 -12.80 -9.92
N PRO A 153 -2.55 -14.03 -9.37
CA PRO A 153 -3.77 -14.81 -9.62
C PRO A 153 -5.05 -14.18 -9.07
N ILE A 154 -4.94 -13.34 -8.04
CA ILE A 154 -6.10 -12.73 -7.35
C ILE A 154 -6.30 -11.26 -7.66
N ALA A 155 -5.32 -10.61 -8.32
CA ALA A 155 -5.40 -9.19 -8.65
C ALA A 155 -6.52 -8.91 -9.66
N ASP A 156 -7.35 -7.91 -9.37
CA ASP A 156 -8.36 -7.40 -10.34
C ASP A 156 -7.69 -6.55 -11.42
N LYS A 157 -6.62 -5.84 -11.06
CA LYS A 157 -5.74 -5.11 -11.95
C LYS A 157 -4.29 -5.39 -11.58
N PHE A 158 -3.48 -5.72 -12.56
CA PHE A 158 -2.05 -5.92 -12.40
C PHE A 158 -1.32 -5.04 -13.40
N ILE A 159 -0.59 -4.06 -12.88
CA ILE A 159 0.10 -3.04 -13.67
C ILE A 159 1.59 -3.34 -13.63
N VAL A 160 2.22 -3.35 -14.80
CA VAL A 160 3.67 -3.49 -14.94
C VAL A 160 4.29 -2.17 -15.39
N GLN A 161 5.52 -1.92 -14.97
CA GLN A 161 6.27 -0.70 -15.25
C GLN A 161 7.09 -0.77 -16.55
N TRP A 162 7.25 -1.98 -17.07
CA TRP A 162 8.03 -2.26 -18.28
C TRP A 162 7.23 -3.15 -19.21
N GLU A 163 7.24 -2.83 -20.49
CA GLU A 163 6.51 -3.61 -21.50
C GLU A 163 7.02 -5.06 -21.58
N SER A 164 8.33 -5.26 -21.35
CA SER A 164 8.95 -6.59 -21.27
C SER A 164 8.28 -7.52 -20.24
N MET A 165 7.75 -6.95 -19.14
CA MET A 165 7.11 -7.69 -18.08
C MET A 165 5.76 -8.30 -18.48
N LYS A 166 5.12 -7.82 -19.55
CA LYS A 166 3.89 -8.43 -20.10
C LYS A 166 4.11 -9.87 -20.55
N LYS A 167 5.31 -10.21 -20.99
CA LYS A 167 5.67 -11.62 -21.32
C LYS A 167 5.60 -12.52 -20.09
N LEU A 168 5.92 -11.97 -18.91
CA LEU A 168 5.91 -12.69 -17.64
C LEU A 168 4.52 -12.68 -16.99
N TYR A 169 3.76 -11.60 -17.18
CA TYR A 169 2.41 -11.38 -16.65
C TYR A 169 1.44 -11.10 -17.80
N PRO A 170 0.98 -12.12 -18.56
CA PRO A 170 0.20 -11.90 -19.80
C PRO A 170 -1.09 -11.11 -19.64
N LYS A 171 -1.72 -11.17 -18.44
CA LYS A 171 -2.95 -10.42 -18.12
C LYS A 171 -2.68 -9.04 -17.51
N SER A 172 -1.41 -8.59 -17.48
CA SER A 172 -1.06 -7.28 -16.94
C SER A 172 -1.31 -6.17 -17.93
N GLU A 173 -1.49 -4.97 -17.40
CA GLU A 173 -1.63 -3.74 -18.16
C GLU A 173 -0.31 -2.94 -18.06
N TYR A 174 0.05 -2.26 -19.15
CA TYR A 174 1.21 -1.37 -19.22
C TYR A 174 0.75 -0.01 -19.72
N PHE A 175 1.01 1.03 -18.96
CA PHE A 175 0.63 2.42 -19.28
C PHE A 175 1.84 3.35 -19.35
N GLY A 176 3.05 2.82 -19.51
CA GLY A 176 4.29 3.53 -19.26
C GLY A 176 4.68 3.45 -17.78
N GLY A 177 5.73 4.19 -17.38
CA GLY A 177 6.12 4.28 -15.97
C GLY A 177 5.05 5.03 -15.15
N VAL A 178 4.65 4.44 -14.03
CA VAL A 178 3.64 5.03 -13.13
C VAL A 178 4.29 5.94 -12.09
N PHE A 179 5.60 5.80 -11.89
CA PHE A 179 6.41 6.54 -10.92
C PHE A 179 7.38 7.50 -11.60
#